data_14a49411d09b09c13ec1275d357fb5ba
#
_entry.id   14a49411d09b09c13ec1275d357fb5ba
#
_cell.length_a   1.000
_cell.length_b   1.000
_cell.length_c   1.000
_cell.angle_alpha   90.00
_cell.angle_beta   90.00
_cell.angle_gamma   90.00
#
_symmetry.space_group_name_H-M   'P 1'
#
loop_
_entity.id
_entity.type
_entity.pdbx_description
1 polymer ?
#
loop_
_entity_poly.entity_id
_entity_poly.type
_entity_poly.pdbx_seq_one_letter_code
_entity_poly.pdbx_strand_id
1 'polypeptide(L)'
;MGEFVEQLGYTASGRTYTIADPKEVWLFSAVAGKHWVAQRVPDDEVAFIPNYYTIRQVNLSDTANFLACPDLIQHAIDKGWYDPASGPFDFAKVYNTTSTQASLGNKLRHWGALRLLTGIEYPEMSDLPFSVKPNRLLSVEDITEVLRCHYEGTVWQWNPTLSSSPHSYRLPDGTSIRTICTGSTQESFVMQLRSYMPSSIGNVYWRAQCRPCESAFIPWYSGILKVAEPYTIGEPGVPDNPESAYWTFQKMCQLVDADYANRIGTVREVWDKMEAQAFARQDNTERTALTLYGKGDEHHQYLARKFLTQYTEGLALKAYRKALEFIELWEPGWAGV
;
A
#
# COMPACT_ATOMS: atom_id res chain seq x y z
N MET A 1 21.10 1.26 2.59
CA MET A 1 20.49 -0.10 2.39
C MET A 1 21.41 -0.97 1.53
N GLY A 2 21.91 -0.52 0.40
CA GLY A 2 22.80 -1.30 -0.49
C GLY A 2 23.99 -1.90 0.23
N GLU A 3 24.76 -1.08 0.95
CA GLU A 3 25.90 -1.55 1.75
C GLU A 3 25.55 -2.66 2.76
N PHE A 4 24.38 -2.60 3.40
CA PHE A 4 23.92 -3.67 4.28
C PHE A 4 23.68 -4.98 3.52
N VAL A 5 23.08 -4.90 2.34
CA VAL A 5 22.86 -6.10 1.50
C VAL A 5 24.20 -6.68 1.05
N GLU A 6 25.16 -5.86 0.64
CA GLU A 6 26.49 -6.29 0.23
C GLU A 6 27.30 -6.92 1.37
N GLN A 7 27.19 -6.36 2.58
CA GLN A 7 27.92 -6.88 3.76
C GLN A 7 27.27 -8.11 4.34
N LEU A 8 25.98 -8.06 4.63
CA LEU A 8 25.25 -9.09 5.39
C LEU A 8 24.57 -10.14 4.51
N GLY A 9 24.28 -9.81 3.25
CA GLY A 9 23.46 -10.60 2.37
C GLY A 9 21.97 -10.47 2.67
N TYR A 10 21.15 -10.86 1.69
CA TYR A 10 19.70 -10.98 1.81
C TYR A 10 19.30 -12.44 1.69
N THR A 11 18.68 -13.01 2.72
CA THR A 11 18.47 -14.46 2.85
C THR A 11 17.13 -14.95 2.32
N ALA A 12 16.17 -14.05 2.05
CA ALA A 12 14.88 -14.40 1.50
C ALA A 12 14.89 -14.40 -0.04
N SER A 13 13.76 -14.77 -0.64
CA SER A 13 13.61 -14.94 -2.10
C SER A 13 13.70 -13.65 -2.93
N GLY A 14 13.87 -12.51 -2.27
CA GLY A 14 13.93 -11.19 -2.87
C GLY A 14 12.79 -10.27 -2.38
N ARG A 15 13.04 -8.97 -2.42
CA ARG A 15 12.05 -7.95 -2.03
C ARG A 15 12.35 -6.61 -2.68
N THR A 16 11.31 -5.88 -3.04
CA THR A 16 11.40 -4.48 -3.39
C THR A 16 10.89 -3.61 -2.24
N TYR A 17 11.67 -2.59 -1.88
CA TYR A 17 11.33 -1.58 -0.89
C TYR A 17 11.07 -0.27 -1.60
N THR A 18 10.02 0.45 -1.19
CA THR A 18 9.80 1.84 -1.57
C THR A 18 10.50 2.73 -0.56
N ILE A 19 11.40 3.58 -1.03
CA ILE A 19 12.11 4.58 -0.23
C ILE A 19 11.69 5.94 -0.75
N ALA A 20 11.04 6.73 0.09
CA ALA A 20 10.46 8.00 -0.32
C ALA A 20 10.77 9.12 0.69
N ASP A 21 10.99 10.30 0.16
CA ASP A 21 10.94 11.56 0.89
C ASP A 21 9.98 12.53 0.17
N PRO A 22 9.78 13.78 0.64
CA PRO A 22 8.88 14.72 -0.04
C PRO A 22 9.34 15.20 -1.43
N LYS A 23 10.47 14.73 -1.96
CA LYS A 23 11.05 15.18 -3.23
C LYS A 23 11.20 14.05 -4.23
N GLU A 24 11.47 12.83 -3.77
CA GLU A 24 11.75 11.71 -4.66
C GLU A 24 11.32 10.37 -4.08
N VAL A 25 11.12 9.41 -4.97
CA VAL A 25 10.79 8.02 -4.65
C VAL A 25 11.75 7.09 -5.38
N TRP A 26 12.32 6.14 -4.64
CA TRP A 26 13.17 5.09 -5.16
C TRP A 26 12.57 3.72 -4.90
N LEU A 27 12.62 2.84 -5.89
CA LEU A 27 12.34 1.43 -5.72
C LEU A 27 13.66 0.68 -5.59
N PHE A 28 13.91 0.11 -4.41
CA PHE A 28 15.10 -0.65 -4.10
C PHE A 28 14.78 -2.14 -4.09
N SER A 29 15.34 -2.90 -5.03
CA SER A 29 15.13 -4.34 -5.17
C SER A 29 16.37 -5.11 -4.70
N ALA A 30 16.24 -5.83 -3.58
CA ALA A 30 17.24 -6.79 -3.10
C ALA A 30 16.90 -8.19 -3.64
N VAL A 31 17.91 -8.91 -4.13
CA VAL A 31 17.80 -10.33 -4.50
C VAL A 31 18.49 -11.21 -3.46
N ALA A 32 18.22 -12.50 -3.49
CA ALA A 32 18.93 -13.45 -2.62
C ALA A 32 20.45 -13.34 -2.82
N GLY A 33 21.19 -13.31 -1.73
CA GLY A 33 22.64 -13.07 -1.75
C GLY A 33 22.98 -11.61 -1.50
N LYS A 34 23.91 -11.06 -2.26
CA LYS A 34 24.49 -9.73 -2.00
C LYS A 34 24.17 -8.68 -3.07
N HIS A 35 23.25 -8.99 -3.96
CA HIS A 35 22.97 -8.15 -5.12
C HIS A 35 21.70 -7.32 -4.94
N TRP A 36 21.71 -6.12 -5.48
CA TRP A 36 20.60 -5.18 -5.43
C TRP A 36 20.67 -4.16 -6.57
N VAL A 37 19.54 -3.60 -6.90
CA VAL A 37 19.40 -2.44 -7.79
C VAL A 37 18.32 -1.51 -7.25
N ALA A 38 18.48 -0.22 -7.45
CA ALA A 38 17.47 0.78 -7.18
C ALA A 38 17.26 1.66 -8.41
N GLN A 39 16.01 2.01 -8.65
CA GLN A 39 15.62 2.94 -9.70
C GLN A 39 14.74 4.04 -9.11
N ARG A 40 15.05 5.29 -9.47
CA ARG A 40 14.21 6.44 -9.14
C ARG A 40 12.93 6.39 -9.98
N VAL A 41 11.79 6.66 -9.36
CA VAL A 41 10.54 6.88 -10.09
C VAL A 41 10.56 8.31 -10.63
N PRO A 42 10.31 8.56 -11.93
CA PRO A 42 10.21 9.90 -12.47
C PRO A 42 9.16 10.76 -11.74
N ASP A 43 9.41 12.07 -11.62
CA ASP A 43 8.59 12.97 -10.80
C ASP A 43 7.13 13.11 -11.27
N ASP A 44 6.87 12.83 -12.54
CA ASP A 44 5.55 12.91 -13.16
C ASP A 44 4.97 11.52 -13.51
N GLU A 45 5.54 10.46 -12.93
CA GLU A 45 5.10 9.09 -13.15
C GLU A 45 4.69 8.40 -11.85
N VAL A 46 3.99 7.28 -12.01
CA VAL A 46 3.60 6.39 -10.93
C VAL A 46 4.09 4.98 -11.23
N ALA A 47 4.59 4.30 -10.21
CA ALA A 47 5.03 2.91 -10.28
C ALA A 47 4.16 2.02 -9.38
N PHE A 48 3.96 0.77 -9.80
CA PHE A 48 3.28 -0.24 -9.01
C PHE A 48 4.15 -1.49 -8.88
N ILE A 49 4.25 -2.02 -7.66
CA ILE A 49 5.10 -3.18 -7.35
C ILE A 49 4.21 -4.34 -6.90
N PRO A 50 4.03 -5.38 -7.74
CA PRO A 50 3.40 -6.64 -7.33
C PRO A 50 4.44 -7.58 -6.67
N ASN A 51 4.19 -8.89 -6.63
CA ASN A 51 5.16 -9.86 -6.11
C ASN A 51 6.17 -10.34 -7.19
N TYR A 52 6.71 -9.44 -7.98
CA TYR A 52 7.86 -9.63 -8.87
C TYR A 52 8.61 -8.33 -9.06
N TYR A 53 9.87 -8.39 -9.52
CA TYR A 53 10.67 -7.20 -9.81
C TYR A 53 10.14 -6.50 -11.05
N THR A 54 9.99 -5.17 -10.97
CA THR A 54 9.47 -4.33 -12.06
C THR A 54 10.52 -3.43 -12.69
N ILE A 55 11.70 -3.28 -12.08
CA ILE A 55 12.83 -2.56 -12.69
C ILE A 55 13.24 -3.29 -13.97
N ARG A 56 13.26 -2.57 -15.08
CA ARG A 56 13.51 -3.13 -16.40
C ARG A 56 14.97 -2.89 -16.85
N GLN A 57 15.15 -2.13 -17.90
CA GLN A 57 16.48 -1.80 -18.41
C GLN A 57 17.23 -0.91 -17.43
N VAL A 58 18.43 -1.35 -17.05
CA VAL A 58 19.26 -0.66 -16.05
C VAL A 58 20.39 0.06 -16.77
N ASN A 59 20.48 1.37 -16.59
CA ASN A 59 21.57 2.20 -17.10
C ASN A 59 22.46 2.69 -15.94
N LEU A 60 23.52 1.95 -15.63
CA LEU A 60 24.43 2.28 -14.53
C LEU A 60 25.30 3.54 -14.79
N SER A 61 25.30 4.11 -16.01
CA SER A 61 25.93 5.40 -16.27
C SER A 61 25.07 6.59 -15.86
N ASP A 62 23.77 6.37 -15.68
CA ASP A 62 22.81 7.36 -15.18
C ASP A 62 22.65 7.25 -13.65
N THR A 63 23.63 7.73 -12.93
CA THR A 63 23.67 7.66 -11.46
C THR A 63 22.63 8.55 -10.77
N ALA A 64 21.94 9.42 -11.49
CA ALA A 64 20.82 10.20 -10.98
C ALA A 64 19.55 9.37 -10.84
N ASN A 65 19.38 8.32 -11.66
CA ASN A 65 18.18 7.49 -11.71
C ASN A 65 18.42 6.01 -11.38
N PHE A 66 19.69 5.55 -11.37
CA PHE A 66 20.02 4.15 -11.06
C PHE A 66 21.18 4.03 -10.08
N LEU A 67 21.01 3.13 -9.12
CA LEU A 67 22.06 2.68 -8.21
C LEU A 67 22.03 1.14 -8.16
N ALA A 68 23.20 0.49 -8.06
CA ALA A 68 23.27 -0.96 -7.92
C ALA A 68 24.55 -1.39 -7.23
N CYS A 69 24.62 -2.65 -6.79
CA CYS A 69 25.88 -3.27 -6.42
C CYS A 69 26.80 -3.37 -7.64
N PRO A 70 28.13 -3.30 -7.46
CA PRO A 70 29.08 -3.19 -8.56
C PRO A 70 29.06 -4.37 -9.55
N ASP A 71 28.73 -5.55 -9.06
CA ASP A 71 28.78 -6.82 -9.82
C ASP A 71 27.42 -7.34 -10.28
N LEU A 72 26.34 -6.54 -10.18
CA LEU A 72 24.97 -6.95 -10.53
C LEU A 72 24.89 -7.65 -11.91
N ILE A 73 25.44 -7.01 -12.95
CA ILE A 73 25.38 -7.53 -14.32
C ILE A 73 26.36 -8.69 -14.49
N GLN A 74 27.59 -8.55 -13.94
CA GLN A 74 28.59 -9.61 -14.04
C GLN A 74 28.13 -10.91 -13.38
N HIS A 75 27.51 -10.81 -12.21
CA HIS A 75 26.92 -11.96 -11.53
C HIS A 75 25.89 -12.70 -12.41
N ALA A 76 25.03 -11.95 -13.11
CA ALA A 76 24.05 -12.56 -14.03
C ALA A 76 24.71 -13.28 -15.21
N ILE A 77 25.82 -12.73 -15.74
CA ILE A 77 26.63 -13.36 -16.79
C ILE A 77 27.27 -14.64 -16.26
N ASP A 78 27.91 -14.58 -15.09
CA ASP A 78 28.61 -15.72 -14.47
C ASP A 78 27.66 -16.88 -14.15
N LYS A 79 26.37 -16.57 -13.87
CA LYS A 79 25.30 -17.55 -13.66
C LYS A 79 24.68 -18.06 -14.97
N GLY A 80 25.04 -17.51 -16.11
CA GLY A 80 24.42 -17.86 -17.40
C GLY A 80 22.98 -17.39 -17.53
N TRP A 81 22.55 -16.41 -16.73
CA TRP A 81 21.19 -15.86 -16.78
C TRP A 81 21.06 -14.74 -17.81
N TYR A 82 22.17 -14.11 -18.18
CA TYR A 82 22.22 -13.03 -19.14
C TYR A 82 23.43 -13.18 -20.08
N ASP A 83 23.15 -12.99 -21.38
CA ASP A 83 24.18 -12.88 -22.43
C ASP A 83 24.15 -11.44 -22.98
N PRO A 84 25.25 -10.68 -22.88
CA PRO A 84 25.36 -9.35 -23.45
C PRO A 84 25.06 -9.26 -24.95
N ALA A 85 25.24 -10.33 -25.70
CA ALA A 85 24.87 -10.40 -27.12
C ALA A 85 23.35 -10.43 -27.36
N SER A 86 22.55 -10.71 -26.34
CA SER A 86 21.08 -10.77 -26.43
C SER A 86 20.40 -9.39 -26.37
N GLY A 87 21.16 -8.31 -26.13
CA GLY A 87 20.65 -6.96 -26.03
C GLY A 87 20.84 -6.32 -24.66
N PRO A 88 20.17 -5.19 -24.35
CA PRO A 88 20.32 -4.48 -23.08
C PRO A 88 19.91 -5.35 -21.87
N PHE A 89 20.62 -5.15 -20.75
CA PHE A 89 20.32 -5.84 -19.50
C PHE A 89 18.96 -5.39 -18.95
N ASP A 90 18.04 -6.34 -18.81
CA ASP A 90 16.70 -6.15 -18.22
C ASP A 90 16.63 -6.91 -16.89
N PHE A 91 16.69 -6.17 -15.77
CA PHE A 91 16.77 -6.77 -14.44
C PHE A 91 15.55 -7.66 -14.14
N ALA A 92 14.35 -7.21 -14.48
CA ALA A 92 13.13 -7.98 -14.23
C ALA A 92 13.13 -9.31 -15.03
N LYS A 93 13.62 -9.30 -16.27
CA LYS A 93 13.70 -10.53 -17.08
C LYS A 93 14.74 -11.50 -16.54
N VAL A 94 15.84 -10.98 -16.01
CA VAL A 94 17.00 -11.79 -15.59
C VAL A 94 16.83 -12.34 -14.18
N TYR A 95 16.32 -11.53 -13.24
CA TYR A 95 16.30 -11.87 -11.82
C TYR A 95 14.95 -12.38 -11.30
N ASN A 96 13.85 -12.21 -12.04
CA ASN A 96 12.61 -12.90 -11.69
C ASN A 96 12.68 -14.38 -12.09
N THR A 97 12.10 -15.25 -11.26
CA THR A 97 11.93 -16.65 -11.64
C THR A 97 10.85 -16.80 -12.71
N THR A 98 10.93 -17.86 -13.53
CA THR A 98 9.92 -18.16 -14.55
C THR A 98 8.52 -18.27 -13.95
N SER A 99 8.38 -18.88 -12.78
CA SER A 99 7.08 -19.00 -12.09
C SER A 99 6.52 -17.67 -11.64
N THR A 100 7.37 -16.76 -11.16
CA THR A 100 6.96 -15.40 -10.75
C THR A 100 6.49 -14.57 -11.94
N GLN A 101 7.21 -14.66 -13.06
CA GLN A 101 6.86 -13.98 -14.31
C GLN A 101 5.57 -14.56 -14.93
N ALA A 102 5.35 -15.87 -14.82
CA ALA A 102 4.15 -16.54 -15.34
C ALA A 102 2.90 -16.30 -14.47
N SER A 103 3.05 -15.87 -13.22
CA SER A 103 1.96 -15.73 -12.27
C SER A 103 0.90 -14.72 -12.73
N LEU A 104 -0.28 -15.20 -13.10
CA LEU A 104 -1.42 -14.36 -13.47
C LEU A 104 -1.82 -13.41 -12.34
N GLY A 105 -1.85 -13.90 -11.08
CA GLY A 105 -2.19 -13.05 -9.94
C GLY A 105 -1.22 -11.89 -9.70
N ASN A 106 0.06 -12.02 -10.09
CA ASN A 106 1.02 -10.93 -10.05
C ASN A 106 0.75 -9.92 -11.18
N LYS A 107 0.57 -10.44 -12.40
CA LYS A 107 0.33 -9.62 -13.61
C LYS A 107 -0.98 -8.84 -13.51
N LEU A 108 -2.05 -9.48 -13.06
CA LEU A 108 -3.36 -8.84 -12.89
C LEU A 108 -3.31 -7.66 -11.92
N ARG A 109 -2.58 -7.79 -10.80
CA ARG A 109 -2.45 -6.68 -9.85
C ARG A 109 -1.68 -5.50 -10.45
N HIS A 110 -0.61 -5.77 -11.20
CA HIS A 110 0.15 -4.73 -11.91
C HIS A 110 -0.71 -4.08 -13.00
N TRP A 111 -1.32 -4.89 -13.87
CA TRP A 111 -2.21 -4.44 -14.92
C TRP A 111 -3.39 -3.61 -14.38
N GLY A 112 -4.08 -4.11 -13.34
CA GLY A 112 -5.24 -3.44 -12.76
C GLY A 112 -4.89 -2.09 -12.14
N ALA A 113 -3.74 -1.99 -11.46
CA ALA A 113 -3.27 -0.73 -10.91
C ALA A 113 -2.92 0.28 -12.02
N LEU A 114 -2.16 -0.12 -13.04
CA LEU A 114 -1.81 0.78 -14.14
C LEU A 114 -3.07 1.24 -14.91
N ARG A 115 -4.02 0.33 -15.15
CA ARG A 115 -5.30 0.67 -15.80
C ARG A 115 -6.05 1.75 -15.03
N LEU A 116 -6.18 1.63 -13.71
CA LEU A 116 -6.89 2.61 -12.88
C LEU A 116 -6.16 3.97 -12.85
N LEU A 117 -4.84 3.95 -12.82
CA LEU A 117 -4.03 5.16 -12.71
C LEU A 117 -3.90 5.93 -14.02
N THR A 118 -3.99 5.24 -15.15
CA THR A 118 -3.79 5.86 -16.49
C THR A 118 -5.03 5.91 -17.35
N GLY A 119 -6.03 5.07 -17.07
CA GLY A 119 -7.17 4.86 -17.97
C GLY A 119 -6.82 4.09 -19.27
N ILE A 120 -5.60 3.55 -19.39
CA ILE A 120 -5.13 2.82 -20.56
C ILE A 120 -5.41 1.33 -20.37
N GLU A 121 -6.02 0.69 -21.36
CA GLU A 121 -6.12 -0.76 -21.43
C GLU A 121 -4.81 -1.33 -21.98
N TYR A 122 -4.14 -2.14 -21.16
CA TYR A 122 -2.93 -2.86 -21.55
C TYR A 122 -3.33 -4.24 -22.09
N PRO A 123 -3.30 -4.48 -23.42
CA PRO A 123 -3.82 -5.72 -24.00
C PRO A 123 -2.99 -6.94 -23.60
N GLU A 124 -1.70 -6.74 -23.35
CA GLU A 124 -0.79 -7.79 -22.90
C GLU A 124 -0.22 -7.48 -21.52
N MET A 125 -0.41 -8.42 -20.59
CA MET A 125 0.13 -8.34 -19.25
C MET A 125 1.58 -8.87 -19.15
N SER A 126 2.21 -9.21 -20.26
CA SER A 126 3.54 -9.83 -20.28
C SER A 126 4.69 -8.83 -20.20
N ASP A 127 4.48 -7.59 -20.63
CA ASP A 127 5.52 -6.56 -20.75
C ASP A 127 5.08 -5.21 -20.17
N LEU A 128 4.56 -5.24 -18.94
CA LEU A 128 4.13 -4.03 -18.26
C LEU A 128 5.35 -3.15 -17.88
N PRO A 129 5.24 -1.80 -18.02
CA PRO A 129 6.34 -0.90 -17.76
C PRO A 129 6.66 -0.76 -16.26
N PHE A 130 7.86 -0.30 -15.93
CA PHE A 130 8.29 0.03 -14.57
C PHE A 130 7.42 1.13 -13.95
N SER A 131 7.18 2.19 -14.69
CA SER A 131 6.38 3.35 -14.29
C SER A 131 5.63 3.91 -15.50
N VAL A 132 4.60 4.67 -15.23
CA VAL A 132 3.73 5.27 -16.25
C VAL A 132 3.31 6.67 -15.84
N LYS A 133 3.14 7.55 -16.84
CA LYS A 133 2.57 8.86 -16.61
C LYS A 133 1.05 8.75 -16.47
N PRO A 134 0.46 9.15 -15.33
CA PRO A 134 -1.00 9.18 -15.19
C PRO A 134 -1.60 10.25 -16.09
N ASN A 135 -2.87 10.07 -16.47
CA ASN A 135 -3.59 11.01 -17.35
C ASN A 135 -4.07 12.27 -16.62
N ARG A 136 -3.91 12.35 -15.30
CA ARG A 136 -4.25 13.48 -14.43
C ARG A 136 -3.36 13.48 -13.19
N LEU A 137 -3.40 14.57 -12.42
CA LEU A 137 -2.82 14.58 -11.08
C LEU A 137 -3.58 13.60 -10.19
N LEU A 138 -2.85 12.81 -9.44
CA LEU A 138 -3.40 11.82 -8.52
C LEU A 138 -3.56 12.42 -7.13
N SER A 139 -4.68 12.15 -6.50
CA SER A 139 -4.95 12.45 -5.10
C SER A 139 -4.67 11.24 -4.20
N VAL A 140 -4.80 11.40 -2.89
CA VAL A 140 -4.76 10.29 -1.94
C VAL A 140 -5.90 9.32 -2.22
N GLU A 141 -7.10 9.84 -2.55
CA GLU A 141 -8.29 9.07 -2.87
C GLU A 141 -8.06 8.15 -4.08
N ASP A 142 -7.38 8.63 -5.12
CA ASP A 142 -7.05 7.81 -6.29
C ASP A 142 -6.20 6.59 -5.93
N ILE A 143 -5.25 6.77 -5.02
CA ILE A 143 -4.41 5.65 -4.55
C ILE A 143 -5.21 4.70 -3.66
N THR A 144 -6.12 5.23 -2.81
CA THR A 144 -6.99 4.37 -1.99
C THR A 144 -7.92 3.52 -2.85
N GLU A 145 -8.41 4.03 -3.98
CA GLU A 145 -9.21 3.27 -4.95
C GLU A 145 -8.40 2.13 -5.58
N VAL A 146 -7.15 2.37 -5.95
CA VAL A 146 -6.27 1.28 -6.44
C VAL A 146 -6.10 0.19 -5.38
N LEU A 147 -5.89 0.57 -4.12
CA LEU A 147 -5.72 -0.38 -3.02
C LEU A 147 -6.99 -1.21 -2.74
N ARG A 148 -8.18 -0.70 -3.10
CA ARG A 148 -9.49 -1.36 -2.96
C ARG A 148 -9.88 -2.23 -4.14
N CYS A 149 -9.15 -2.21 -5.23
CA CYS A 149 -9.56 -2.80 -6.51
C CYS A 149 -9.72 -4.32 -6.46
N HIS A 150 -10.86 -4.80 -6.97
CA HIS A 150 -11.16 -6.22 -7.23
C HIS A 150 -11.44 -6.45 -8.72
N TYR A 151 -10.89 -5.58 -9.59
CA TYR A 151 -11.05 -5.59 -11.05
C TYR A 151 -12.47 -5.29 -11.54
N GLU A 152 -13.19 -4.43 -10.82
CA GLU A 152 -14.55 -4.00 -11.16
C GLU A 152 -14.60 -3.47 -12.60
N GLY A 153 -15.68 -3.83 -13.32
CA GLY A 153 -15.89 -3.44 -14.72
C GLY A 153 -15.00 -4.18 -15.73
N THR A 154 -14.30 -5.23 -15.35
CA THR A 154 -13.46 -6.04 -16.24
C THR A 154 -13.94 -7.48 -16.33
N VAL A 155 -13.37 -8.26 -17.26
CA VAL A 155 -13.62 -9.72 -17.38
C VAL A 155 -13.14 -10.51 -16.16
N TRP A 156 -12.30 -9.89 -15.31
CA TRP A 156 -11.75 -10.45 -14.09
C TRP A 156 -12.57 -10.09 -12.86
N GLN A 157 -13.69 -9.39 -13.02
CA GLN A 157 -14.52 -8.96 -11.91
C GLN A 157 -15.08 -10.15 -11.12
N TRP A 158 -15.06 -10.02 -9.80
CA TRP A 158 -15.73 -10.97 -8.93
C TRP A 158 -17.25 -10.99 -9.15
N ASN A 159 -17.82 -12.17 -8.97
CA ASN A 159 -19.27 -12.40 -8.97
C ASN A 159 -19.61 -13.22 -7.70
N PRO A 160 -20.69 -12.89 -6.97
CA PRO A 160 -21.10 -13.61 -5.76
C PRO A 160 -21.33 -15.12 -5.92
N THR A 161 -21.55 -15.60 -7.14
CA THR A 161 -21.65 -17.03 -7.44
C THR A 161 -20.31 -17.78 -7.39
N LEU A 162 -19.18 -17.05 -7.39
CA LEU A 162 -17.84 -17.64 -7.40
C LEU A 162 -17.27 -17.88 -6.01
N SER A 163 -17.58 -17.00 -5.05
CA SER A 163 -17.11 -17.06 -3.66
C SER A 163 -17.92 -16.11 -2.79
N SER A 164 -17.80 -16.24 -1.45
CA SER A 164 -18.44 -15.33 -0.49
C SER A 164 -17.88 -13.91 -0.52
N SER A 165 -16.62 -13.73 -0.99
CA SER A 165 -15.98 -12.42 -1.06
C SER A 165 -15.09 -12.26 -2.30
N PRO A 166 -14.75 -11.01 -2.70
CA PRO A 166 -13.95 -10.71 -3.89
C PRO A 166 -12.43 -10.85 -3.68
N HIS A 167 -11.97 -11.15 -2.47
CA HIS A 167 -10.56 -11.04 -2.12
C HIS A 167 -9.69 -12.17 -2.68
N SER A 168 -10.31 -13.32 -3.02
CA SER A 168 -9.68 -14.44 -3.70
C SER A 168 -10.76 -15.38 -4.23
N TYR A 169 -10.79 -15.68 -5.52
CA TYR A 169 -11.81 -16.52 -6.13
C TYR A 169 -11.27 -17.28 -7.33
N ARG A 170 -12.07 -18.24 -7.82
CA ARG A 170 -11.79 -18.99 -9.05
C ARG A 170 -12.85 -18.70 -10.08
N LEU A 171 -12.40 -18.53 -11.31
CA LEU A 171 -13.28 -18.48 -12.48
C LEU A 171 -13.83 -19.88 -12.80
N PRO A 172 -14.91 -19.98 -13.61
CA PRO A 172 -15.49 -21.28 -13.98
C PRO A 172 -14.50 -22.24 -14.66
N ASP A 173 -13.47 -21.74 -15.34
CA ASP A 173 -12.40 -22.52 -15.96
C ASP A 173 -11.32 -22.99 -14.97
N GLY A 174 -11.47 -22.67 -13.67
CA GLY A 174 -10.53 -23.02 -12.61
C GLY A 174 -9.40 -22.01 -12.38
N THR A 175 -9.32 -20.95 -13.19
CA THR A 175 -8.30 -19.90 -13.04
C THR A 175 -8.44 -19.20 -11.69
N SER A 176 -7.34 -19.18 -10.91
CA SER A 176 -7.30 -18.51 -9.61
C SER A 176 -7.02 -17.02 -9.78
N ILE A 177 -7.89 -16.19 -9.25
CA ILE A 177 -7.76 -14.74 -9.26
C ILE A 177 -7.32 -14.24 -7.90
N ARG A 178 -6.30 -13.41 -7.89
CA ARG A 178 -5.83 -12.67 -6.71
C ARG A 178 -5.95 -11.18 -6.97
N THR A 179 -6.75 -10.51 -6.17
CA THR A 179 -7.06 -9.09 -6.30
C THR A 179 -5.99 -8.20 -5.65
N ILE A 180 -5.99 -6.90 -5.92
CA ILE A 180 -5.13 -5.92 -5.23
C ILE A 180 -5.56 -5.86 -3.76
N CYS A 181 -6.84 -5.64 -3.49
CA CYS A 181 -7.42 -5.82 -2.17
C CYS A 181 -7.59 -7.31 -1.91
N THR A 182 -6.64 -7.92 -1.23
CA THR A 182 -6.64 -9.37 -0.97
C THR A 182 -6.98 -9.71 0.48
N GLY A 183 -7.56 -10.89 0.72
CA GLY A 183 -7.99 -11.33 2.05
C GLY A 183 -6.87 -11.42 3.11
N SER A 184 -5.62 -11.51 2.68
CA SER A 184 -4.46 -11.51 3.59
C SER A 184 -3.92 -10.11 3.92
N THR A 185 -4.58 -9.06 3.46
CA THR A 185 -4.17 -7.68 3.76
C THR A 185 -4.35 -7.39 5.25
N GLN A 186 -3.28 -7.04 5.94
CA GLN A 186 -3.28 -6.71 7.37
C GLN A 186 -3.47 -5.22 7.62
N GLU A 187 -2.93 -4.40 6.72
CA GLU A 187 -3.12 -2.95 6.68
C GLU A 187 -2.93 -2.44 5.25
N SER A 188 -3.51 -1.28 4.98
CA SER A 188 -3.27 -0.52 3.76
C SER A 188 -3.01 0.92 4.11
N PHE A 189 -2.12 1.57 3.38
CA PHE A 189 -1.79 2.95 3.68
C PHE A 189 -1.35 3.75 2.46
N VAL A 190 -1.48 5.07 2.58
CA VAL A 190 -0.91 6.07 1.67
C VAL A 190 -0.11 7.06 2.50
N MET A 191 1.18 7.17 2.23
CA MET A 191 2.03 8.20 2.82
C MET A 191 1.99 9.45 1.93
N GLN A 192 1.34 10.51 2.43
CA GLN A 192 1.35 11.82 1.79
C GLN A 192 2.52 12.63 2.35
N LEU A 193 3.56 12.86 1.54
CA LEU A 193 4.79 13.52 1.95
C LEU A 193 4.89 14.87 1.24
N ARG A 194 4.98 15.98 2.00
CA ARG A 194 4.93 17.34 1.45
C ARG A 194 6.02 18.22 2.03
N SER A 195 6.84 18.82 1.14
CA SER A 195 8.01 19.62 1.51
C SER A 195 7.70 21.09 1.85
N TYR A 196 6.51 21.57 1.50
CA TYR A 196 6.15 23.00 1.64
C TYR A 196 5.61 23.40 3.02
N MET A 197 5.57 22.45 3.96
CA MET A 197 5.21 22.71 5.36
C MET A 197 6.05 21.85 6.31
N PRO A 198 6.06 22.15 7.63
CA PRO A 198 6.80 21.33 8.60
C PRO A 198 6.39 19.86 8.51
N SER A 199 7.36 18.95 8.55
CA SER A 199 7.13 17.49 8.38
C SER A 199 6.10 16.94 9.37
N SER A 200 6.07 17.48 10.60
CA SER A 200 5.08 17.11 11.62
C SER A 200 3.63 17.37 11.22
N ILE A 201 3.40 18.26 10.25
CA ILE A 201 2.07 18.61 9.70
C ILE A 201 1.95 18.07 8.27
N GLY A 202 3.00 18.24 7.46
CA GLY A 202 3.01 17.91 6.04
C GLY A 202 3.06 16.42 5.72
N ASN A 203 3.55 15.59 6.65
CA ASN A 203 3.61 14.16 6.43
C ASN A 203 2.43 13.47 7.10
N VAL A 204 1.57 12.86 6.30
CA VAL A 204 0.35 12.19 6.75
C VAL A 204 0.37 10.74 6.31
N TYR A 205 0.16 9.84 7.24
CA TYR A 205 -0.01 8.42 7.04
C TYR A 205 -1.51 8.10 7.06
N TRP A 206 -2.11 8.05 5.88
CA TRP A 206 -3.49 7.61 5.71
C TRP A 206 -3.53 6.09 5.82
N ARG A 207 -4.14 5.58 6.87
CA ARG A 207 -4.08 4.15 7.19
C ARG A 207 -5.47 3.54 7.34
N ALA A 208 -5.70 2.43 6.66
CA ALA A 208 -6.83 1.53 6.85
C ALA A 208 -6.35 0.25 7.52
N GLN A 209 -7.05 -0.22 8.53
CA GLN A 209 -6.82 -1.51 9.16
C GLN A 209 -7.37 -2.63 8.26
N CYS A 210 -6.67 -3.75 8.18
CA CYS A 210 -7.08 -4.89 7.35
C CYS A 210 -7.30 -4.52 5.87
N ARG A 211 -8.32 -5.12 5.27
CA ARG A 211 -8.70 -4.92 3.88
C ARG A 211 -9.28 -3.54 3.67
N PRO A 212 -8.73 -2.74 2.75
CA PRO A 212 -9.11 -1.33 2.59
C PRO A 212 -10.53 -1.12 2.06
N CYS A 213 -11.11 -2.10 1.37
CA CYS A 213 -12.50 -2.03 0.94
C CYS A 213 -13.49 -2.15 2.11
N GLU A 214 -13.10 -2.78 3.21
CA GLU A 214 -13.92 -3.04 4.39
C GLU A 214 -13.60 -2.09 5.56
N SER A 215 -12.63 -1.20 5.41
CA SER A 215 -12.21 -0.27 6.46
C SER A 215 -12.02 1.15 5.94
N ALA A 216 -11.80 2.10 6.85
CA ALA A 216 -11.61 3.51 6.53
C ALA A 216 -10.13 3.92 6.59
N PHE A 217 -9.70 4.72 5.63
CA PHE A 217 -8.41 5.41 5.71
C PHE A 217 -8.51 6.59 6.67
N ILE A 218 -7.75 6.53 7.73
CA ILE A 218 -7.69 7.56 8.77
C ILE A 218 -6.34 8.28 8.69
N PRO A 219 -6.31 9.64 8.77
CA PRO A 219 -5.07 10.39 8.73
C PRO A 219 -4.32 10.32 10.07
N TRP A 220 -3.09 9.81 10.04
CA TRP A 220 -2.14 9.83 11.13
C TRP A 220 -1.03 10.80 10.77
N TYR A 221 -1.01 11.95 11.42
CA TYR A 221 0.03 12.96 11.20
C TYR A 221 1.35 12.52 11.85
N SER A 222 2.48 12.73 11.19
CA SER A 222 3.79 12.36 11.75
C SER A 222 4.13 13.12 13.03
N GLY A 223 3.48 14.24 13.28
CA GLY A 223 3.65 15.07 14.47
C GLY A 223 2.85 14.64 15.70
N ILE A 224 2.03 13.58 15.67
CA ILE A 224 1.27 13.15 16.84
C ILE A 224 2.19 12.79 18.01
N LEU A 225 1.71 13.03 19.24
CA LEU A 225 2.45 12.78 20.47
C LEU A 225 2.21 11.38 21.04
N LYS A 226 1.07 10.78 20.70
CA LYS A 226 0.67 9.44 21.12
C LYS A 226 -0.28 8.83 20.09
N VAL A 227 -0.38 7.54 20.11
CA VAL A 227 -1.33 6.73 19.33
C VAL A 227 -2.55 6.40 20.21
N ALA A 228 -3.74 6.33 19.65
CA ALA A 228 -4.95 5.90 20.37
C ALA A 228 -4.77 4.48 20.95
N GLU A 229 -5.15 4.28 22.19
CA GLU A 229 -4.86 3.06 22.96
C GLU A 229 -5.19 1.75 22.24
N PRO A 230 -6.38 1.53 21.62
CA PRO A 230 -6.68 0.28 20.92
C PRO A 230 -5.72 -0.05 19.77
N TYR A 231 -5.07 0.96 19.20
CA TYR A 231 -4.08 0.80 18.12
C TYR A 231 -2.66 0.51 18.62
N THR A 232 -2.45 0.48 19.93
CA THR A 232 -1.18 0.10 20.56
C THR A 232 -1.22 -1.32 21.15
N ILE A 233 -2.40 -1.92 21.24
CA ILE A 233 -2.59 -3.26 21.78
C ILE A 233 -2.34 -4.28 20.67
N GLY A 234 -1.29 -5.06 20.81
CA GLY A 234 -0.90 -6.08 19.85
C GLY A 234 -0.01 -7.10 20.52
N GLU A 235 -0.57 -8.03 21.32
CA GLU A 235 0.19 -9.16 21.79
C GLU A 235 0.22 -10.28 20.74
N PRO A 236 1.41 -10.74 20.30
CA PRO A 236 1.52 -11.92 19.46
C PRO A 236 0.93 -13.12 20.21
N GLY A 237 -0.03 -13.80 19.60
CA GLY A 237 -0.61 -15.03 20.13
C GLY A 237 -1.88 -14.88 20.98
N VAL A 238 -2.45 -13.68 21.09
CA VAL A 238 -3.81 -13.48 21.64
C VAL A 238 -4.74 -13.01 20.53
N PRO A 239 -5.22 -13.94 19.66
CA PRO A 239 -6.21 -13.61 18.64
C PRO A 239 -7.54 -13.22 19.30
N ASP A 240 -8.36 -12.47 18.55
CA ASP A 240 -9.72 -12.07 18.91
C ASP A 240 -9.82 -11.21 20.19
N ASN A 241 -8.77 -10.43 20.52
CA ASN A 241 -8.85 -9.46 21.60
C ASN A 241 -9.67 -8.23 21.18
N PRO A 242 -10.87 -7.99 21.74
CA PRO A 242 -11.72 -6.87 21.36
C PRO A 242 -11.14 -5.50 21.75
N GLU A 243 -10.20 -5.41 22.68
CA GLU A 243 -9.52 -4.17 23.05
C GLU A 243 -8.52 -3.73 21.98
N SER A 244 -8.05 -4.66 21.15
CA SER A 244 -7.12 -4.39 20.05
C SER A 244 -7.86 -3.93 18.79
N ALA A 245 -7.52 -2.75 18.26
CA ALA A 245 -8.06 -2.30 16.99
C ALA A 245 -7.72 -3.28 15.86
N TYR A 246 -6.53 -3.87 15.85
CA TYR A 246 -6.15 -4.86 14.84
C TYR A 246 -7.12 -6.05 14.85
N TRP A 247 -7.36 -6.69 15.99
CA TRP A 247 -8.26 -7.86 16.08
C TRP A 247 -9.71 -7.49 15.85
N THR A 248 -10.15 -6.33 16.32
CA THR A 248 -11.50 -5.81 16.05
C THR A 248 -11.75 -5.66 14.54
N PHE A 249 -10.86 -5.00 13.82
CA PHE A 249 -11.01 -4.87 12.38
C PHE A 249 -10.86 -6.21 11.65
N GLN A 250 -9.97 -7.10 12.09
CA GLN A 250 -9.86 -8.44 11.52
C GLN A 250 -11.18 -9.22 11.67
N LYS A 251 -11.79 -9.18 12.85
CA LYS A 251 -13.07 -9.84 13.11
C LYS A 251 -14.19 -9.25 12.25
N MET A 252 -14.32 -7.92 12.23
CA MET A 252 -15.30 -7.24 11.39
C MET A 252 -15.15 -7.64 9.91
N CYS A 253 -13.92 -7.61 9.39
CA CYS A 253 -13.64 -7.98 8.01
C CYS A 253 -13.95 -9.47 7.73
N GLN A 254 -13.68 -10.39 8.66
CA GLN A 254 -14.09 -11.79 8.51
C GLN A 254 -15.62 -11.94 8.42
N LEU A 255 -16.36 -11.18 9.22
CA LEU A 255 -17.82 -11.17 9.17
C LEU A 255 -18.32 -10.59 7.85
N VAL A 256 -17.69 -9.53 7.32
CA VAL A 256 -18.06 -9.00 5.99
C VAL A 256 -17.80 -10.04 4.91
N ASP A 257 -16.60 -10.67 4.89
CA ASP A 257 -16.24 -11.71 3.93
C ASP A 257 -17.17 -12.92 3.91
N ALA A 258 -17.73 -13.27 5.05
CA ALA A 258 -18.66 -14.39 5.13
C ALA A 258 -19.94 -14.16 4.31
N ASP A 259 -20.33 -12.90 4.08
CA ASP A 259 -21.50 -12.50 3.31
C ASP A 259 -21.29 -11.11 2.67
N TYR A 260 -20.21 -10.99 1.89
CA TYR A 260 -19.74 -9.72 1.37
C TYR A 260 -20.80 -8.97 0.57
N ALA A 261 -21.51 -9.68 -0.33
CA ALA A 261 -22.50 -9.05 -1.21
C ALA A 261 -23.60 -8.30 -0.44
N ASN A 262 -23.99 -8.81 0.73
CA ASN A 262 -25.06 -8.21 1.55
C ASN A 262 -24.52 -7.22 2.60
N ARG A 263 -23.27 -7.33 3.01
CA ARG A 263 -22.71 -6.55 4.14
C ARG A 263 -21.88 -5.36 3.71
N ILE A 264 -21.20 -5.44 2.56
CA ILE A 264 -20.23 -4.40 2.15
C ILE A 264 -20.89 -3.03 1.98
N GLY A 265 -22.11 -2.97 1.44
CA GLY A 265 -22.83 -1.70 1.28
C GLY A 265 -23.03 -0.95 2.59
N THR A 266 -23.44 -1.67 3.65
CA THR A 266 -23.63 -1.11 4.99
C THR A 266 -22.31 -0.56 5.56
N VAL A 267 -21.22 -1.28 5.38
CA VAL A 267 -19.88 -0.90 5.84
C VAL A 267 -19.38 0.32 5.08
N ARG A 268 -19.46 0.29 3.75
CA ARG A 268 -18.99 1.39 2.91
C ARG A 268 -19.76 2.68 3.15
N GLU A 269 -21.06 2.63 3.36
CA GLU A 269 -21.85 3.83 3.68
C GLU A 269 -21.27 4.61 4.89
N VAL A 270 -20.79 3.91 5.90
CA VAL A 270 -20.20 4.51 7.10
C VAL A 270 -18.77 4.99 6.82
N TRP A 271 -17.96 4.13 6.18
CA TRP A 271 -16.55 4.46 5.93
C TRP A 271 -16.38 5.58 4.91
N ASP A 272 -17.17 5.58 3.82
CA ASP A 272 -17.14 6.64 2.80
C ASP A 272 -17.49 8.00 3.41
N LYS A 273 -18.49 8.07 4.28
CA LYS A 273 -18.82 9.30 5.00
C LYS A 273 -17.69 9.76 5.93
N MET A 274 -17.03 8.83 6.61
CA MET A 274 -15.93 9.14 7.51
C MET A 274 -14.71 9.68 6.74
N GLU A 275 -14.34 9.02 5.65
CA GLU A 275 -13.23 9.41 4.79
C GLU A 275 -13.50 10.76 4.10
N ALA A 276 -14.66 10.94 3.49
CA ALA A 276 -15.05 12.20 2.86
C ALA A 276 -14.98 13.36 3.86
N GLN A 277 -15.40 13.16 5.10
CA GLN A 277 -15.26 14.17 6.15
C GLN A 277 -13.81 14.45 6.53
N ALA A 278 -12.95 13.38 6.57
CA ALA A 278 -11.54 13.55 6.89
C ALA A 278 -10.80 14.31 5.77
N PHE A 279 -11.02 13.94 4.50
CA PHE A 279 -10.45 14.65 3.35
C PHE A 279 -10.92 16.11 3.27
N ALA A 280 -12.23 16.36 3.38
CA ALA A 280 -12.77 17.72 3.36
C ALA A 280 -12.26 18.62 4.50
N ARG A 281 -11.85 18.03 5.62
CA ARG A 281 -11.33 18.76 6.78
C ARG A 281 -9.82 18.91 6.77
N GLN A 282 -9.09 18.23 5.91
CA GLN A 282 -7.63 18.19 5.92
C GLN A 282 -7.03 19.60 5.88
N ASP A 283 -7.41 20.41 4.91
CA ASP A 283 -6.93 21.80 4.76
C ASP A 283 -7.17 22.66 6.02
N ASN A 284 -8.35 22.56 6.62
CA ASN A 284 -8.67 23.31 7.83
C ASN A 284 -7.88 22.83 9.05
N THR A 285 -7.70 21.51 9.17
CA THR A 285 -6.90 20.88 10.22
C THR A 285 -5.45 21.33 10.11
N GLU A 286 -4.89 21.30 8.91
CA GLU A 286 -3.49 21.69 8.66
C GLU A 286 -3.28 23.20 8.83
N ARG A 287 -4.19 24.06 8.36
CA ARG A 287 -4.13 25.50 8.63
C ARG A 287 -4.19 25.81 10.12
N THR A 288 -5.04 25.13 10.87
CA THR A 288 -5.10 25.28 12.33
C THR A 288 -3.79 24.85 12.97
N ALA A 289 -3.24 23.69 12.56
CA ALA A 289 -1.96 23.20 13.05
C ALA A 289 -0.81 24.17 12.72
N LEU A 290 -0.76 24.72 11.50
CA LEU A 290 0.22 25.71 11.08
C LEU A 290 0.10 27.01 11.88
N THR A 291 -1.12 27.46 12.17
CA THR A 291 -1.37 28.64 13.04
C THR A 291 -0.82 28.41 14.45
N LEU A 292 -1.06 27.22 15.02
CA LEU A 292 -0.53 26.83 16.33
C LEU A 292 0.98 26.66 16.31
N TYR A 293 1.54 26.16 15.22
CA TYR A 293 2.99 26.00 15.02
C TYR A 293 3.71 27.36 15.01
N GLY A 294 3.07 28.41 14.54
CA GLY A 294 3.53 29.81 14.62
C GLY A 294 4.96 29.98 14.10
N LYS A 295 5.88 30.42 14.97
CA LYS A 295 7.30 30.60 14.63
C LYS A 295 8.13 29.33 14.74
N GLY A 296 7.55 28.20 15.14
CA GLY A 296 8.21 26.91 15.22
C GLY A 296 9.11 26.71 16.44
N ASP A 297 8.98 27.56 17.48
CA ASP A 297 9.61 27.28 18.76
C ASP A 297 8.96 26.06 19.46
N GLU A 298 9.63 25.50 20.46
CA GLU A 298 9.26 24.25 21.11
C GLU A 298 7.81 24.26 21.64
N HIS A 299 7.38 25.37 22.26
CA HIS A 299 6.02 25.52 22.80
C HIS A 299 4.97 25.46 21.69
N HIS A 300 5.17 26.21 20.61
CA HIS A 300 4.24 26.27 19.48
C HIS A 300 4.21 24.94 18.71
N GLN A 301 5.36 24.29 18.53
CA GLN A 301 5.41 22.92 17.97
C GLN A 301 4.61 21.94 18.82
N TYR A 302 4.73 22.00 20.14
CA TYR A 302 3.94 21.16 21.05
C TYR A 302 2.44 21.40 20.92
N LEU A 303 1.99 22.66 20.83
CA LEU A 303 0.56 22.98 20.64
C LEU A 303 0.01 22.41 19.33
N ALA A 304 0.73 22.57 18.23
CA ALA A 304 0.35 22.00 16.94
C ALA A 304 0.26 20.48 16.98
N ARG A 305 1.27 19.83 17.55
CA ARG A 305 1.32 18.37 17.70
C ARG A 305 0.21 17.85 18.62
N LYS A 306 -0.09 18.55 19.72
CA LYS A 306 -1.20 18.21 20.62
C LYS A 306 -2.54 18.27 19.90
N PHE A 307 -2.77 19.32 19.11
CA PHE A 307 -3.99 19.46 18.30
C PHE A 307 -4.14 18.32 17.29
N LEU A 308 -3.07 18.00 16.53
CA LEU A 308 -3.06 16.89 15.56
C LEU A 308 -3.29 15.55 16.25
N THR A 309 -2.74 15.35 17.45
CA THR A 309 -2.96 14.15 18.26
C THR A 309 -4.44 13.98 18.58
N GLN A 310 -5.08 15.02 19.10
CA GLN A 310 -6.51 14.98 19.45
C GLN A 310 -7.40 14.73 18.22
N TYR A 311 -7.07 15.33 17.08
CA TYR A 311 -7.79 15.12 15.83
C TYR A 311 -7.67 13.67 15.35
N THR A 312 -6.47 13.15 15.24
CA THR A 312 -6.20 11.78 14.80
C THR A 312 -6.81 10.75 15.77
N GLU A 313 -6.59 10.92 17.08
CA GLU A 313 -7.12 10.03 18.12
C GLU A 313 -8.66 9.98 18.07
N GLY A 314 -9.31 11.14 17.89
CA GLY A 314 -10.77 11.23 17.78
C GLY A 314 -11.33 10.43 16.59
N LEU A 315 -10.69 10.52 15.43
CA LEU A 315 -11.09 9.73 14.24
C LEU A 315 -10.80 8.24 14.42
N ALA A 316 -9.63 7.88 14.96
CA ALA A 316 -9.23 6.51 15.19
C ALA A 316 -10.18 5.79 16.15
N LEU A 317 -10.50 6.42 17.28
CA LEU A 317 -11.46 5.87 18.26
C LEU A 317 -12.88 5.78 17.68
N LYS A 318 -13.29 6.74 16.86
CA LYS A 318 -14.59 6.67 16.17
C LYS A 318 -14.65 5.47 15.24
N ALA A 319 -13.60 5.24 14.44
CA ALA A 319 -13.53 4.08 13.53
C ALA A 319 -13.54 2.76 14.31
N TYR A 320 -12.74 2.66 15.36
CA TYR A 320 -12.71 1.47 16.23
C TYR A 320 -14.09 1.14 16.82
N ARG A 321 -14.80 2.13 17.36
CA ARG A 321 -16.17 1.93 17.91
C ARG A 321 -17.13 1.50 16.83
N LYS A 322 -17.04 2.05 15.61
CA LYS A 322 -17.89 1.63 14.49
C LYS A 322 -17.62 0.19 14.06
N ALA A 323 -16.38 -0.25 14.10
CA ALA A 323 -16.04 -1.64 13.85
C ALA A 323 -16.68 -2.59 14.90
N LEU A 324 -16.64 -2.21 16.17
CA LEU A 324 -17.34 -2.95 17.25
C LEU A 324 -18.85 -2.98 17.03
N GLU A 325 -19.47 -1.87 16.64
CA GLU A 325 -20.92 -1.81 16.33
C GLU A 325 -21.29 -2.77 15.17
N PHE A 326 -20.45 -2.89 14.13
CA PHE A 326 -20.69 -3.87 13.05
C PHE A 326 -20.56 -5.31 13.53
N ILE A 327 -19.57 -5.60 14.39
CA ILE A 327 -19.41 -6.93 14.95
C ILE A 327 -20.66 -7.28 15.79
N GLU A 328 -21.09 -6.39 16.69
CA GLU A 328 -22.28 -6.60 17.51
C GLU A 328 -23.54 -6.80 16.69
N LEU A 329 -23.66 -6.13 15.53
CA LEU A 329 -24.78 -6.31 14.60
C LEU A 329 -24.85 -7.73 14.01
N TRP A 330 -23.69 -8.35 13.72
CA TRP A 330 -23.62 -9.63 13.02
C TRP A 330 -23.23 -10.82 13.89
N GLU A 331 -22.59 -10.58 15.00
CA GLU A 331 -22.19 -11.57 16.01
C GLU A 331 -22.28 -10.96 17.42
N PRO A 332 -23.50 -10.86 17.98
CA PRO A 332 -23.72 -10.25 19.30
C PRO A 332 -22.91 -10.92 20.41
N GLY A 333 -22.38 -10.10 21.32
CA GLY A 333 -21.64 -10.58 22.49
C GLY A 333 -20.17 -10.87 22.28
N TRP A 334 -19.61 -10.65 21.09
CA TRP A 334 -18.18 -10.90 20.82
C TRP A 334 -17.25 -10.02 21.70
N ALA A 335 -17.59 -8.76 21.90
CA ALA A 335 -16.80 -7.84 22.72
C ALA A 335 -17.03 -7.99 24.23
N GLY A 336 -17.87 -8.92 24.67
CA GLY A 336 -18.21 -9.12 26.09
C GLY A 336 -19.05 -7.98 26.68
N VAL A 337 -19.74 -7.19 25.83
CA VAL A 337 -20.62 -6.08 26.23
C VAL A 337 -22.06 -6.54 26.25
#